data_b66fe602bfdec0b929481fa1d6856934
#
_entry.id   b66fe602bfdec0b929481fa1d6856934
#
_cell.length_a   1.000
_cell.length_b   1.000
_cell.length_c   1.000
_cell.angle_alpha   90.00
_cell.angle_beta   90.00
_cell.angle_gamma   90.00
#
_symmetry.space_group_name_H-M   'P 1'
#
loop_
_entity.id
_entity.type
_entity.pdbx_description
1 polymer ?
#
loop_
_entity_poly.entity_id
_entity_poly.type
_entity_poly.pdbx_seq_one_letter_code
_entity_poly.pdbx_strand_id
1 'polypeptide(L)' 'MNFSVDPQGQIVVVSTEVEKLDASNAPELKAHFLQLNKVGTNYIVLDMSKTKYCDSSGLSAVLIANRLCKDTNGKFALTG' A
#
# COMPACT_ATOMS: atom_id res chain seq x y z
N MET A 1 -8.98 10.40 -7.51
CA MET A 1 -8.62 9.06 -7.01
C MET A 1 -7.45 9.18 -6.05
N ASN A 2 -7.58 8.62 -4.86
CA ASN A 2 -6.54 8.74 -3.84
C ASN A 2 -5.41 7.74 -4.03
N PHE A 3 -5.70 6.61 -4.64
CA PHE A 3 -4.72 5.53 -4.83
C PHE A 3 -4.93 4.90 -6.20
N SER A 4 -3.82 4.46 -6.79
CA SER A 4 -3.88 3.69 -8.03
C SER A 4 -3.24 2.32 -7.81
N VAL A 5 -3.73 1.32 -8.51
CA VAL A 5 -3.24 -0.07 -8.42
C VAL A 5 -2.86 -0.50 -9.83
N ASP A 6 -1.59 -0.81 -10.03
CA ASP A 6 -1.05 -1.14 -11.33
C ASP A 6 -0.37 -2.51 -11.29
N PRO A 7 -1.02 -3.56 -11.83
CA PRO A 7 -0.41 -4.88 -11.90
C PRO A 7 0.71 -4.91 -12.93
N GLN A 8 1.86 -5.43 -12.54
CA GLN A 8 3.03 -5.59 -13.41
C GLN A 8 3.59 -7.01 -13.25
N GLY A 9 2.96 -7.97 -13.94
CA GLY A 9 3.33 -9.38 -13.79
C GLY A 9 2.94 -9.89 -12.42
N GLN A 10 3.91 -10.41 -11.66
CA GLN A 10 3.68 -10.92 -10.31
C GLN A 10 3.69 -9.81 -9.26
N ILE A 11 4.09 -8.60 -9.64
CA ILE A 11 4.20 -7.46 -8.73
C ILE A 11 3.03 -6.53 -8.98
N VAL A 12 2.49 -5.95 -7.91
CA VAL A 12 1.49 -4.90 -8.01
C VAL A 12 2.07 -3.62 -7.43
N VAL A 13 2.03 -2.55 -8.19
CA VAL A 13 2.46 -1.23 -7.73
C VAL A 13 1.23 -0.47 -7.27
N VAL A 14 1.20 -0.12 -5.99
CA VAL A 14 0.16 0.74 -5.42
C VAL A 14 0.77 2.12 -5.24
N SER A 15 0.16 3.13 -5.84
CA SER A 15 0.65 4.50 -5.76
C SER A 15 -0.29 5.34 -4.93
N THR A 16 0.26 6.09 -3.98
CA THR A 16 -0.51 7.08 -3.22
C THR A 16 -0.55 8.36 -4.04
N GLU A 17 -1.76 8.81 -4.37
CA GLU A 17 -1.97 10.01 -5.18
C GLU A 17 -2.36 11.20 -4.30
N VAL A 18 -2.15 11.10 -2.99
CA VAL A 18 -2.50 12.12 -2.02
C VAL A 18 -1.24 12.76 -1.45
N GLU A 19 -1.29 14.05 -1.21
CA GLU A 19 -0.18 14.77 -0.57
C GLU A 19 -0.02 14.37 0.89
N LYS A 20 -1.14 14.12 1.58
CA LYS A 20 -1.15 13.72 2.99
C LYS A 20 -1.82 12.36 3.14
N LEU A 21 -1.09 11.39 3.63
CA LEU A 21 -1.64 10.09 4.00
C LEU A 21 -1.93 10.13 5.51
N ASP A 22 -3.21 10.21 5.86
CA ASP A 22 -3.66 10.42 7.22
C ASP A 22 -4.93 9.61 7.53
N ALA A 23 -5.56 9.89 8.67
CA ALA A 23 -6.75 9.16 9.10
C ALA A 23 -7.93 9.28 8.14
N SER A 24 -7.95 10.31 7.27
CA SER A 24 -9.06 10.48 6.34
C SER A 24 -8.98 9.52 5.14
N ASN A 25 -7.79 9.03 4.80
CA ASN A 25 -7.60 8.18 3.62
C ASN A 25 -6.83 6.88 3.89
N ALA A 26 -6.13 6.76 5.01
CA ALA A 26 -5.41 5.53 5.35
C ALA A 26 -6.32 4.28 5.40
N PRO A 27 -7.56 4.34 5.88
CA PRO A 27 -8.45 3.18 5.83
C PRO A 27 -8.71 2.68 4.41
N GLU A 28 -8.79 3.58 3.42
CA GLU A 28 -8.96 3.20 2.03
C GLU A 28 -7.73 2.45 1.52
N LEU A 29 -6.53 2.95 1.85
CA LEU A 29 -5.28 2.27 1.48
C LEU A 29 -5.20 0.88 2.10
N LYS A 30 -5.55 0.77 3.38
CA LYS A 30 -5.60 -0.51 4.08
C LYS A 30 -6.55 -1.48 3.37
N ALA A 31 -7.72 -1.01 2.94
CA ALA A 31 -8.69 -1.83 2.23
C ALA A 31 -8.13 -2.35 0.91
N HIS A 32 -7.36 -1.55 0.18
CA HIS A 32 -6.68 -2.00 -1.03
C HIS A 32 -5.71 -3.14 -0.73
N PHE A 33 -4.89 -3.01 0.32
CA PHE A 33 -3.94 -4.05 0.68
C PHE A 33 -4.64 -5.36 1.09
N LEU A 34 -5.72 -5.25 1.86
CA LEU A 34 -6.49 -6.43 2.27
C LEU A 34 -7.11 -7.12 1.06
N GLN A 35 -7.64 -6.36 0.11
CA GLN A 35 -8.22 -6.92 -1.11
C GLN A 35 -7.16 -7.62 -1.96
N LEU A 36 -5.98 -7.01 -2.12
CA LEU A 36 -4.88 -7.62 -2.87
C LEU A 36 -4.43 -8.92 -2.21
N ASN A 37 -4.32 -8.92 -0.89
CA ASN A 37 -3.95 -10.14 -0.15
C ASN A 37 -5.00 -11.24 -0.34
N LYS A 38 -6.27 -10.88 -0.34
CA LYS A 38 -7.37 -11.83 -0.49
C LYS A 38 -7.34 -12.54 -1.84
N VAL A 39 -6.92 -11.84 -2.90
CA VAL A 39 -6.82 -12.44 -4.24
C VAL A 39 -5.45 -13.06 -4.49
N GLY A 40 -4.62 -13.19 -3.48
CA GLY A 40 -3.33 -13.88 -3.57
C GLY A 40 -2.15 -13.02 -3.97
N THR A 41 -2.30 -11.72 -4.06
CA THR A 41 -1.20 -10.81 -4.37
C THR A 41 -0.35 -10.58 -3.13
N ASN A 42 0.92 -10.99 -3.18
CA ASN A 42 1.82 -10.85 -2.04
C ASN A 42 3.17 -10.20 -2.38
N TYR A 43 3.33 -9.70 -3.61
CA TYR A 43 4.49 -8.90 -4.01
C TYR A 43 3.97 -7.50 -4.33
N ILE A 44 4.17 -6.56 -3.41
CA ILE A 44 3.60 -5.21 -3.51
C ILE A 44 4.72 -4.19 -3.40
N VAL A 45 4.71 -3.22 -4.31
CA VAL A 45 5.53 -2.01 -4.22
C VAL A 45 4.59 -0.85 -3.94
N LEU A 46 4.85 -0.13 -2.86
CA LEU A 46 4.08 1.08 -2.54
C LEU A 46 4.89 2.29 -2.95
N ASP A 47 4.38 3.02 -3.93
CA ASP A 47 5.01 4.25 -4.43
C ASP A 47 4.37 5.45 -3.74
N MET A 48 5.16 6.14 -2.92
CA MET A 48 4.72 7.31 -2.17
C MET A 48 5.38 8.61 -2.70
N SER A 49 5.78 8.61 -3.96
CA SER A 49 6.50 9.76 -4.51
C SER A 49 5.68 11.05 -4.50
N LYS A 50 4.36 10.97 -4.52
CA LYS A 50 3.46 12.13 -4.47
C LYS A 50 3.02 12.50 -3.06
N THR A 51 3.34 11.68 -2.06
CA THR A 51 2.93 11.90 -0.68
C THR A 51 4.05 12.57 0.09
N LYS A 52 3.74 13.73 0.68
CA LYS A 52 4.71 14.53 1.43
C LYS A 52 4.59 14.33 2.93
N TYR A 53 3.42 13.94 3.40
CA TYR A 53 3.14 13.78 4.83
C TYR A 53 2.46 12.46 5.08
N CYS A 54 2.88 11.79 6.15
CA CYS A 54 2.30 10.52 6.57
C CYS A 54 2.25 10.52 8.10
N ASP A 55 1.04 10.47 8.65
CA ASP A 55 0.87 10.39 10.10
C ASP A 55 0.88 8.94 10.58
N SER A 56 0.57 8.74 11.87
CA SER A 56 0.56 7.39 12.45
C SER A 56 -0.49 6.48 11.81
N SER A 57 -1.61 7.03 11.34
CA SER A 57 -2.64 6.25 10.64
C SER A 57 -2.11 5.74 9.30
N GLY A 58 -1.42 6.61 8.55
CA GLY A 58 -0.79 6.23 7.29
C GLY A 58 0.30 5.19 7.50
N LEU A 59 1.15 5.39 8.49
CA LEU A 59 2.20 4.43 8.83
C LEU A 59 1.62 3.07 9.21
N SER A 60 0.52 3.07 9.95
CA SER A 60 -0.16 1.83 10.32
C SER A 60 -0.61 1.04 9.09
N ALA A 61 -1.16 1.72 8.08
CA ALA A 61 -1.58 1.06 6.84
C ALA A 61 -0.38 0.45 6.11
N VAL A 62 0.75 1.15 6.07
CA VAL A 62 1.98 0.65 5.45
C VAL A 62 2.49 -0.58 6.17
N LEU A 63 2.49 -0.56 7.50
CA LEU A 63 2.94 -1.71 8.31
C LEU A 63 2.05 -2.93 8.09
N ILE A 64 0.75 -2.74 7.94
CA ILE A 64 -0.18 -3.83 7.64
C ILE A 64 0.17 -4.48 6.30
N ALA A 65 0.47 -3.68 5.27
CA ALA A 65 0.86 -4.21 3.97
C ALA A 65 2.12 -5.07 4.07
N ASN A 66 3.12 -4.58 4.80
CA ASN A 66 4.36 -5.32 5.00
C ASN A 66 4.09 -6.66 5.68
N ARG A 67 3.27 -6.66 6.72
CA ARG A 67 2.91 -7.86 7.46
C ARG A 67 2.15 -8.85 6.60
N LEU A 68 1.17 -8.39 5.84
CA LEU A 68 0.39 -9.26 4.95
C LEU A 68 1.28 -9.95 3.91
N CYS A 69 2.22 -9.22 3.33
CA CYS A 69 3.15 -9.80 2.36
C CYS A 69 4.06 -10.82 3.02
N LYS A 70 4.60 -10.52 4.20
CA LYS A 70 5.45 -11.44 4.94
C LYS A 70 4.73 -12.73 5.32
N ASP A 71 3.50 -12.62 5.81
CA ASP A 71 2.73 -13.76 6.28
C ASP A 71 2.35 -14.71 5.14
N THR A 72 2.43 -14.26 3.89
CA THR A 72 2.11 -15.05 2.70
C THR A 72 3.35 -15.38 1.87
N ASN A 73 4.53 -15.29 2.46
CA ASN A 73 5.82 -15.56 1.80
C ASN A 73 6.10 -14.62 0.63
N GLY A 74 5.57 -13.42 0.68
CA GLY A 74 5.79 -12.42 -0.34
C GLY A 74 6.81 -11.36 0.08
N LYS A 75 6.80 -10.24 -0.62
CA LYS A 75 7.68 -9.11 -0.35
C LYS A 75 6.92 -7.81 -0.49
N PHE A 76 7.30 -6.86 0.35
CA PHE A 76 6.77 -5.50 0.30
C PHE A 76 7.94 -4.53 0.21
N ALA A 77 7.86 -3.59 -0.73
CA ALA A 77 8.87 -2.55 -0.88
C ALA A 77 8.20 -1.19 -0.87
N LEU A 78 8.88 -0.23 -0.28
CA LEU A 78 8.42 1.16 -0.22
C LEU A 78 9.36 2.00 -1.07
N THR A 79 8.82 2.86 -1.93
CA THR A 79 9.59 3.74 -2.79
C THR A 79 8.99 5.15 -2.80
N GLY A 80 9.78 6.10 -3.20
CA GLY A 80 9.39 7.51 -3.18
C GLY A 80 9.91 8.21 -1.98
#